data_3a89188e8aa2fe538539528936c6fe00
#
_entry.id   3a89188e8aa2fe538539528936c6fe00
#
_cell.length_a   1.000
_cell.length_b   1.000
_cell.length_c   1.000
_cell.angle_alpha   90.00
_cell.angle_beta   90.00
_cell.angle_gamma   90.00
#
_symmetry.space_group_name_H-M   'P 1'
#
loop_
_entity.id
_entity.type
_entity.pdbx_description
1 polymer ?
#
loop_
_entity_poly.entity_id
_entity_poly.type
_entity_poly.pdbx_seq_one_letter_code
_entity_poly.pdbx_strand_id
1 'polypeptide(L)'
;GMDMGADPEQEIQLPQHIAEMFESSYVDNRAVLGQQALNYIMQDQEVYDKIQKSWFHYLVSGEVYTHRGVRNGEPFYDVLNPIDVDYDLDPDLEFVEDGDWALVRKYVHPSTVIDHYYESLTEQQVLELEEPRHHENDIGFLYANNAKKDANSYRNRLVEVTNVYWKSRKRIGFLSYMDQDTGAIEEVEVDESFRMPQEMKLAGAKLQWLWVNEVWEGTRIDGRFYINMNAIANQRISLDNPSKCKLPINGRRYSDVNSANISLVKLGIPYQLNYNIYKYRLELAIARSKDIIAQFDINMIPKKWDMDKFMYYVEGTG
;
A
#
# COMPACT_ATOMS: atom_id res chain seq x y z
N GLY A 1 58.38 34.24 33.57
CA GLY A 1 57.65 33.04 33.40
C GLY A 1 56.29 33.18 34.04
N MET A 2 55.27 33.53 33.29
CA MET A 2 53.87 33.44 33.75
C MET A 2 53.26 32.29 33.01
N ASP A 3 53.03 31.24 33.81
CA ASP A 3 52.33 30.03 33.38
C ASP A 3 50.83 30.34 33.40
N MET A 4 50.20 30.47 32.24
CA MET A 4 48.77 30.56 32.14
C MET A 4 48.24 29.18 31.79
N GLY A 5 48.04 28.39 32.84
CA GLY A 5 47.29 27.16 32.77
C GLY A 5 45.83 27.51 32.40
N ALA A 6 45.46 27.25 31.18
CA ALA A 6 44.04 27.21 30.77
C ALA A 6 43.42 25.95 31.34
N ASP A 7 42.54 26.09 32.31
CA ASP A 7 41.70 25.02 32.82
C ASP A 7 40.75 24.52 31.70
N PRO A 8 40.78 23.26 31.32
CA PRO A 8 39.97 22.75 30.19
C PRO A 8 38.50 22.42 30.56
N GLU A 9 38.03 22.76 31.75
CA GLU A 9 36.69 22.39 32.22
C GLU A 9 35.87 23.60 32.73
N GLN A 10 35.92 24.76 32.05
CA GLN A 10 34.80 25.70 32.21
C GLN A 10 33.65 25.26 31.32
N GLU A 11 32.81 24.33 31.83
CA GLU A 11 31.41 24.19 31.34
C GLU A 11 30.79 25.59 31.37
N ILE A 12 30.43 26.10 30.19
CA ILE A 12 29.67 27.35 30.03
C ILE A 12 28.31 27.05 30.66
N GLN A 13 28.14 27.41 31.96
CA GLN A 13 26.84 27.34 32.62
C GLN A 13 25.93 28.38 32.00
N LEU A 14 25.01 27.95 31.16
CA LEU A 14 23.93 28.79 30.65
C LEU A 14 23.13 29.34 31.84
N PRO A 15 22.79 30.64 31.86
CA PRO A 15 21.92 31.21 32.89
C PRO A 15 20.65 30.38 33.06
N GLN A 16 20.23 30.05 34.27
CA GLN A 16 19.13 29.16 34.58
C GLN A 16 17.85 29.44 33.80
N HIS A 17 17.50 30.71 33.60
CA HIS A 17 16.33 31.15 32.85
C HIS A 17 16.43 30.80 31.34
N ILE A 18 17.64 30.72 30.77
CA ILE A 18 17.86 30.28 29.39
C ILE A 18 17.74 28.77 29.30
N ALA A 19 18.26 28.05 30.29
CA ALA A 19 18.09 26.58 30.36
C ALA A 19 16.60 26.20 30.47
N GLU A 20 15.85 26.86 31.36
CA GLU A 20 14.41 26.66 31.51
C GLU A 20 13.62 27.03 30.23
N MET A 21 14.03 28.09 29.52
CA MET A 21 13.42 28.45 28.23
C MET A 21 13.73 27.42 27.14
N PHE A 22 14.93 26.86 27.11
CA PHE A 22 15.28 25.76 26.21
C PHE A 22 14.50 24.49 26.54
N GLU A 23 14.31 24.13 27.80
CA GLU A 23 13.53 22.96 28.21
C GLU A 23 12.03 23.11 27.94
N SER A 24 11.47 24.31 28.10
CA SER A 24 10.03 24.53 28.02
C SER A 24 9.53 24.98 26.64
N SER A 25 10.34 25.66 25.84
CA SER A 25 9.92 26.29 24.60
C SER A 25 10.82 26.04 23.39
N TYR A 26 11.87 25.25 23.55
CA TYR A 26 12.74 24.93 22.42
C TYR A 26 12.02 24.00 21.44
N VAL A 27 11.74 24.53 20.27
CA VAL A 27 11.22 23.74 19.14
C VAL A 27 12.32 23.70 18.09
N ASP A 28 12.76 22.49 17.74
CA ASP A 28 13.72 22.33 16.66
C ASP A 28 13.11 22.79 15.33
N ASN A 29 13.76 23.77 14.70
CA ASN A 29 13.33 24.29 13.39
C ASN A 29 13.22 23.20 12.33
N ARG A 30 14.06 22.14 12.41
CA ARG A 30 13.99 20.98 11.52
C ARG A 30 12.69 20.23 11.70
N ALA A 31 12.22 20.08 12.94
CA ALA A 31 10.95 19.42 13.23
C ALA A 31 9.77 20.23 12.71
N VAL A 32 9.81 21.57 12.85
CA VAL A 32 8.77 22.47 12.31
C VAL A 32 8.72 22.40 10.79
N LEU A 33 9.87 22.50 10.12
CA LEU A 33 9.96 22.40 8.66
C LEU A 33 9.50 21.01 8.18
N GLY A 34 9.90 19.95 8.89
CA GLY A 34 9.45 18.58 8.59
C GLY A 34 7.94 18.43 8.72
N GLN A 35 7.33 19.02 9.75
CA GLN A 35 5.87 19.01 9.93
C GLN A 35 5.15 19.80 8.83
N GLN A 36 5.68 20.95 8.43
CA GLN A 36 5.13 21.76 7.33
C GLN A 36 5.20 20.98 6.00
N ALA A 37 6.35 20.39 5.69
CA ALA A 37 6.53 19.56 4.50
C ALA A 37 5.57 18.37 4.48
N LEU A 38 5.41 17.69 5.63
CA LEU A 38 4.46 16.57 5.74
C LEU A 38 3.02 17.05 5.51
N ASN A 39 2.61 18.15 6.10
CA ASN A 39 1.27 18.72 5.91
C ASN A 39 1.03 19.09 4.44
N TYR A 40 2.03 19.68 3.78
CA TYR A 40 1.95 19.98 2.35
C TYR A 40 1.76 18.73 1.52
N ILE A 41 2.57 17.68 1.72
CA ILE A 41 2.46 16.41 1.01
C ILE A 41 1.08 15.76 1.26
N MET A 42 0.59 15.81 2.50
CA MET A 42 -0.73 15.25 2.84
C MET A 42 -1.87 15.95 2.12
N GLN A 43 -1.77 17.26 1.90
CA GLN A 43 -2.76 18.05 1.16
C GLN A 43 -2.62 17.84 -0.35
N ASP A 44 -1.41 17.95 -0.89
CA ASP A 44 -1.12 17.82 -2.32
C ASP A 44 -1.52 16.44 -2.85
N GLN A 45 -1.23 15.39 -2.09
CA GLN A 45 -1.54 14.00 -2.46
C GLN A 45 -2.96 13.56 -2.06
N GLU A 46 -3.80 14.44 -1.50
CA GLU A 46 -5.17 14.12 -1.05
C GLU A 46 -5.20 12.85 -0.15
N VAL A 47 -4.24 12.74 0.78
CA VAL A 47 -3.99 11.50 1.52
C VAL A 47 -5.22 11.04 2.30
N TYR A 48 -6.02 11.98 2.84
CA TYR A 48 -7.24 11.63 3.60
C TYR A 48 -8.28 10.92 2.73
N ASP A 49 -8.50 11.36 1.50
CA ASP A 49 -9.44 10.73 0.57
C ASP A 49 -8.92 9.35 0.13
N LYS A 50 -7.61 9.25 -0.07
CA LYS A 50 -6.94 7.98 -0.35
C LYS A 50 -7.05 7.00 0.84
N ILE A 51 -6.98 7.48 2.08
CA ILE A 51 -7.23 6.66 3.27
C ILE A 51 -8.67 6.14 3.31
N GLN A 52 -9.67 6.97 2.99
CA GLN A 52 -11.06 6.51 2.91
C GLN A 52 -11.24 5.42 1.85
N LYS A 53 -10.60 5.57 0.69
CA LYS A 53 -10.57 4.55 -0.36
C LYS A 53 -9.90 3.25 0.12
N SER A 54 -8.83 3.36 0.88
CA SER A 54 -8.15 2.21 1.50
C SER A 54 -9.07 1.46 2.45
N TRP A 55 -9.82 2.18 3.29
CA TRP A 55 -10.82 1.59 4.17
C TRP A 55 -11.92 0.85 3.40
N PHE A 56 -12.40 1.42 2.29
CA PHE A 56 -13.38 0.75 1.44
C PHE A 56 -12.84 -0.58 0.91
N HIS A 57 -11.62 -0.60 0.37
CA HIS A 57 -11.00 -1.85 -0.09
C HIS A 57 -10.85 -2.86 1.04
N TYR A 58 -10.38 -2.43 2.20
CA TYR A 58 -10.20 -3.31 3.36
C TYR A 58 -11.52 -3.94 3.82
N LEU A 59 -12.60 -3.18 3.90
CA LEU A 59 -13.91 -3.66 4.30
C LEU A 59 -14.52 -4.64 3.29
N VAL A 60 -14.37 -4.36 1.99
CA VAL A 60 -15.01 -5.12 0.92
C VAL A 60 -14.21 -6.35 0.51
N SER A 61 -12.89 -6.21 0.32
CA SER A 61 -12.02 -7.31 -0.12
C SER A 61 -11.32 -8.04 1.03
N GLY A 62 -11.20 -7.41 2.21
CA GLY A 62 -10.39 -7.91 3.31
C GLY A 62 -8.89 -7.68 3.12
N GLU A 63 -8.52 -6.86 2.14
CA GLU A 63 -7.14 -6.56 1.77
C GLU A 63 -6.97 -5.08 1.47
N VAL A 64 -5.81 -4.54 1.79
CA VAL A 64 -5.46 -3.15 1.47
C VAL A 64 -4.02 -3.09 1.00
N TYR A 65 -3.79 -2.39 -0.10
CA TYR A 65 -2.47 -2.20 -0.68
C TYR A 65 -2.27 -0.74 -1.06
N THR A 66 -1.09 -0.24 -0.73
CA THR A 66 -0.69 1.13 -1.05
C THR A 66 0.71 1.13 -1.64
N HIS A 67 0.93 1.97 -2.61
CA HIS A 67 2.23 2.18 -3.22
C HIS A 67 2.72 3.58 -2.89
N ARG A 68 3.91 3.68 -2.34
CA ARG A 68 4.53 4.95 -1.98
C ARG A 68 5.98 4.99 -2.43
N GLY A 69 6.43 6.15 -2.79
CA GLY A 69 7.79 6.37 -3.25
C GLY A 69 8.03 7.80 -3.66
N VAL A 70 9.09 8.00 -4.42
CA VAL A 70 9.44 9.26 -5.05
C VAL A 70 9.50 9.05 -6.55
N ARG A 71 8.79 9.85 -7.32
CA ARG A 71 8.79 9.83 -8.78
C ARG A 71 9.14 11.21 -9.28
N ASN A 72 10.16 11.33 -10.13
CA ASN A 72 10.65 12.61 -10.65
C ASN A 72 10.98 13.65 -9.56
N GLY A 73 11.45 13.20 -8.39
CA GLY A 73 11.75 14.08 -7.26
C GLY A 73 10.56 14.43 -6.38
N GLU A 74 9.34 14.03 -6.74
CA GLU A 74 8.13 14.29 -5.98
C GLU A 74 7.65 13.03 -5.26
N PRO A 75 7.23 13.15 -3.98
CA PRO A 75 6.66 12.03 -3.25
C PRO A 75 5.28 11.68 -3.80
N PHE A 76 4.96 10.40 -3.88
CA PHE A 76 3.63 9.94 -4.26
C PHE A 76 3.10 8.90 -3.27
N TYR A 77 1.79 8.87 -3.14
CA TYR A 77 1.04 7.90 -2.34
C TYR A 77 -0.20 7.46 -3.11
N ASP A 78 -0.23 6.20 -3.55
CA ASP A 78 -1.32 5.64 -4.35
C ASP A 78 -1.96 4.45 -3.63
N VAL A 79 -3.29 4.37 -3.69
CA VAL A 79 -4.06 3.23 -3.22
C VAL A 79 -4.31 2.28 -4.38
N LEU A 80 -3.84 1.06 -4.23
CA LEU A 80 -3.94 0.02 -5.25
C LEU A 80 -5.26 -0.75 -5.12
N ASN A 81 -5.77 -1.19 -6.27
CA ASN A 81 -6.90 -2.12 -6.28
C ASN A 81 -6.40 -3.53 -5.92
N PRO A 82 -6.98 -4.21 -4.92
CA PRO A 82 -6.54 -5.54 -4.51
C PRO A 82 -6.53 -6.60 -5.61
N ILE A 83 -7.37 -6.45 -6.65
CA ILE A 83 -7.42 -7.38 -7.78
C ILE A 83 -6.15 -7.29 -8.66
N ASP A 84 -5.51 -6.12 -8.68
CA ASP A 84 -4.38 -5.83 -9.55
C ASP A 84 -3.02 -6.06 -8.86
N VAL A 85 -3.03 -6.45 -7.59
CA VAL A 85 -1.82 -6.69 -6.79
C VAL A 85 -1.66 -8.18 -6.55
N ASP A 86 -0.43 -8.66 -6.75
CA ASP A 86 -0.01 -10.00 -6.39
C ASP A 86 1.34 -9.94 -5.66
N TYR A 87 1.60 -10.85 -4.74
CA TYR A 87 2.77 -10.80 -3.87
C TYR A 87 3.12 -12.17 -3.29
N ASP A 88 4.23 -12.25 -2.62
CA ASP A 88 4.69 -13.45 -1.92
C ASP A 88 3.75 -13.81 -0.76
N LEU A 89 3.13 -14.98 -0.87
CA LEU A 89 2.17 -15.51 0.11
C LEU A 89 2.88 -16.33 1.19
N ASP A 90 4.00 -15.86 1.71
CA ASP A 90 4.65 -16.49 2.85
C ASP A 90 3.76 -16.37 4.10
N PRO A 91 3.38 -17.48 4.75
CA PRO A 91 2.51 -17.49 5.92
C PRO A 91 3.11 -16.82 7.15
N ASP A 92 4.42 -16.71 7.22
CA ASP A 92 5.13 -16.10 8.35
C ASP A 92 5.19 -14.57 8.26
N LEU A 93 4.75 -13.98 7.12
CA LEU A 93 4.78 -12.55 6.88
C LEU A 93 3.44 -11.89 7.20
N GLU A 94 3.49 -10.86 8.05
CA GLU A 94 2.31 -10.05 8.38
C GLU A 94 2.04 -8.95 7.35
N PHE A 95 3.11 -8.39 6.77
CA PHE A 95 3.05 -7.27 5.84
C PHE A 95 3.70 -7.60 4.50
N VAL A 96 3.08 -7.13 3.42
CA VAL A 96 3.56 -7.35 2.04
C VAL A 96 4.95 -6.77 1.80
N GLU A 97 5.27 -5.63 2.41
CA GLU A 97 6.58 -4.98 2.27
C GLU A 97 7.75 -5.80 2.81
N ASP A 98 7.50 -6.77 3.66
CA ASP A 98 8.52 -7.65 4.23
C ASP A 98 8.76 -8.90 3.37
N GLY A 99 7.88 -9.18 2.39
CA GLY A 99 7.99 -10.28 1.44
C GLY A 99 9.15 -10.14 0.46
N ASP A 100 9.38 -11.18 -0.32
CA ASP A 100 10.48 -11.24 -1.27
C ASP A 100 10.14 -10.55 -2.59
N TRP A 101 8.87 -10.57 -3.01
CA TRP A 101 8.43 -9.91 -4.23
C TRP A 101 6.98 -9.43 -4.12
N ALA A 102 6.67 -8.40 -4.90
CA ALA A 102 5.30 -7.92 -5.12
C ALA A 102 5.17 -7.34 -6.52
N LEU A 103 3.98 -7.44 -7.11
CA LEU A 103 3.71 -6.88 -8.42
C LEU A 103 2.36 -6.14 -8.46
N VAL A 104 2.28 -5.18 -9.38
CA VAL A 104 1.06 -4.42 -9.67
C VAL A 104 0.79 -4.46 -11.15
N ARG A 105 -0.41 -4.90 -11.54
CA ARG A 105 -0.89 -4.86 -12.91
C ARG A 105 -1.75 -3.64 -13.13
N LYS A 106 -1.56 -2.96 -14.24
CA LYS A 106 -2.40 -1.83 -14.66
C LYS A 106 -2.72 -1.99 -16.13
N TYR A 107 -3.95 -1.66 -16.50
CA TYR A 107 -4.36 -1.60 -17.91
C TYR A 107 -4.43 -0.14 -18.31
N VAL A 108 -3.57 0.27 -19.22
CA VAL A 108 -3.33 1.67 -19.58
C VAL A 108 -3.44 1.84 -21.08
N HIS A 109 -3.86 3.01 -21.54
CA HIS A 109 -3.90 3.32 -22.96
C HIS A 109 -2.49 3.35 -23.56
N PRO A 110 -2.26 2.84 -24.79
CA PRO A 110 -0.94 2.82 -25.43
C PRO A 110 -0.23 4.17 -25.41
N SER A 111 -0.93 5.26 -25.70
CA SER A 111 -0.37 6.61 -25.66
C SER A 111 0.22 6.98 -24.29
N THR A 112 -0.47 6.62 -23.20
CA THR A 112 0.03 6.89 -21.84
C THR A 112 1.25 6.04 -21.51
N VAL A 113 1.32 4.81 -22.04
CA VAL A 113 2.49 3.93 -21.88
C VAL A 113 3.68 4.54 -22.62
N ILE A 114 3.47 4.99 -23.86
CA ILE A 114 4.51 5.63 -24.66
C ILE A 114 5.03 6.90 -23.98
N ASP A 115 4.12 7.78 -23.51
CA ASP A 115 4.51 9.00 -22.81
C ASP A 115 5.36 8.72 -21.55
N HIS A 116 5.01 7.71 -20.77
CA HIS A 116 5.72 7.38 -19.53
C HIS A 116 7.07 6.68 -19.75
N TYR A 117 7.19 5.89 -20.80
CA TYR A 117 8.33 5.02 -21.02
C TYR A 117 9.07 5.29 -22.35
N TYR A 118 8.84 6.44 -22.97
CA TYR A 118 9.41 6.81 -24.27
C TYR A 118 10.95 6.64 -24.32
N GLU A 119 11.65 7.06 -23.27
CA GLU A 119 13.11 6.96 -23.19
C GLU A 119 13.63 5.52 -23.12
N SER A 120 12.80 4.59 -22.63
CA SER A 120 13.17 3.19 -22.44
C SER A 120 12.67 2.27 -23.56
N LEU A 121 11.82 2.77 -24.46
CA LEU A 121 11.25 2.02 -25.56
C LEU A 121 12.01 2.28 -26.87
N THR A 122 12.18 1.24 -27.68
CA THR A 122 12.72 1.40 -29.05
C THR A 122 11.59 1.80 -30.01
N GLU A 123 11.94 2.44 -31.14
CA GLU A 123 10.97 2.83 -32.17
C GLU A 123 10.10 1.66 -32.66
N GLN A 124 10.67 0.48 -32.78
CA GLN A 124 9.94 -0.72 -33.18
C GLN A 124 8.90 -1.14 -32.12
N GLN A 125 9.25 -1.04 -30.84
CA GLN A 125 8.33 -1.34 -29.73
C GLN A 125 7.18 -0.32 -29.66
N VAL A 126 7.46 0.96 -29.97
CA VAL A 126 6.41 2.00 -30.04
C VAL A 126 5.42 1.68 -31.16
N LEU A 127 5.91 1.34 -32.37
CA LEU A 127 5.06 0.94 -33.48
C LEU A 127 4.20 -0.29 -33.15
N GLU A 128 4.78 -1.30 -32.50
CA GLU A 128 4.05 -2.48 -32.05
C GLU A 128 2.98 -2.17 -31.01
N LEU A 129 3.17 -1.15 -30.14
CA LEU A 129 2.20 -0.71 -29.16
C LEU A 129 1.06 0.09 -29.77
N GLU A 130 1.30 0.79 -30.88
CA GLU A 130 0.29 1.55 -31.61
C GLU A 130 -0.60 0.67 -32.50
N GLU A 131 -0.11 -0.50 -32.92
CA GLU A 131 -0.93 -1.42 -33.72
C GLU A 131 -2.16 -1.91 -32.95
N PRO A 132 -3.36 -1.85 -33.55
CA PRO A 132 -4.57 -2.34 -32.92
C PRO A 132 -4.50 -3.87 -32.74
N ARG A 133 -4.51 -4.33 -31.51
CA ARG A 133 -4.37 -5.74 -31.16
C ARG A 133 -5.73 -6.39 -30.93
N HIS A 134 -5.89 -7.57 -31.50
CA HIS A 134 -6.94 -8.50 -31.16
C HIS A 134 -6.40 -9.45 -30.08
N HIS A 135 -6.54 -9.08 -28.81
CA HIS A 135 -6.35 -10.03 -27.70
C HIS A 135 -7.57 -10.95 -27.61
N GLU A 136 -7.47 -12.10 -28.22
CA GLU A 136 -8.58 -13.05 -28.29
C GLU A 136 -8.89 -13.78 -26.97
N ASN A 137 -8.02 -13.86 -25.98
CA ASN A 137 -8.22 -14.95 -25.03
C ASN A 137 -8.06 -14.73 -23.51
N ASP A 138 -7.53 -13.66 -22.94
CA ASP A 138 -7.15 -13.83 -21.53
C ASP A 138 -7.78 -12.89 -20.46
N ILE A 139 -8.40 -11.80 -20.82
CA ILE A 139 -8.79 -10.81 -19.81
C ILE A 139 -10.31 -10.72 -19.60
N GLY A 140 -11.09 -11.35 -20.48
CA GLY A 140 -12.54 -11.23 -20.51
C GLY A 140 -13.26 -11.69 -19.24
N PHE A 141 -12.70 -12.61 -18.48
CA PHE A 141 -13.47 -13.28 -17.43
C PHE A 141 -13.58 -12.49 -16.12
N LEU A 142 -12.53 -11.80 -15.68
CA LEU A 142 -12.54 -11.12 -14.38
C LEU A 142 -13.38 -9.84 -14.36
N TYR A 143 -13.54 -9.18 -15.51
CA TYR A 143 -14.28 -7.93 -15.65
C TYR A 143 -15.57 -8.05 -16.48
N ALA A 144 -15.84 -9.19 -17.08
CA ALA A 144 -16.93 -9.37 -18.04
C ALA A 144 -18.33 -9.25 -17.43
N ASN A 145 -18.48 -9.47 -16.14
CA ASN A 145 -19.81 -9.56 -15.52
C ASN A 145 -20.57 -8.22 -15.40
N ASN A 146 -19.89 -7.08 -15.56
CA ASN A 146 -20.54 -5.75 -15.43
C ASN A 146 -20.29 -4.80 -16.61
N ALA A 147 -19.69 -5.28 -17.70
CA ALA A 147 -19.36 -4.41 -18.82
C ALA A 147 -20.43 -4.44 -19.90
N LYS A 148 -20.99 -3.29 -20.25
CA LYS A 148 -21.80 -3.10 -21.45
C LYS A 148 -21.02 -3.60 -22.68
N LYS A 149 -21.72 -4.02 -23.75
CA LYS A 149 -21.14 -4.57 -24.99
C LYS A 149 -19.96 -3.75 -25.57
N ASP A 150 -19.90 -2.45 -25.27
CA ASP A 150 -18.84 -1.54 -25.74
C ASP A 150 -17.54 -1.60 -24.93
N ALA A 151 -17.56 -2.20 -23.74
CA ALA A 151 -16.38 -2.28 -22.89
C ALA A 151 -15.33 -3.29 -23.40
N ASN A 152 -15.72 -4.30 -24.15
CA ASN A 152 -14.77 -5.21 -24.80
C ASN A 152 -13.95 -4.49 -25.88
N SER A 153 -14.58 -3.60 -26.65
CA SER A 153 -13.88 -2.79 -27.64
C SER A 153 -12.89 -1.80 -27.03
N TYR A 154 -13.20 -1.27 -25.85
CA TYR A 154 -12.29 -0.37 -25.13
C TYR A 154 -11.09 -1.11 -24.53
N ARG A 155 -11.31 -2.29 -23.98
CA ARG A 155 -10.23 -3.14 -23.39
C ARG A 155 -9.26 -3.66 -24.42
N ASN A 156 -9.71 -4.00 -25.62
CA ASN A 156 -8.84 -4.43 -26.72
C ASN A 156 -7.83 -3.36 -27.13
N ARG A 157 -7.99 -2.12 -26.64
CA ARG A 157 -7.08 -0.99 -26.86
C ARG A 157 -6.14 -0.73 -25.67
N LEU A 158 -6.33 -1.40 -24.53
CA LEU A 158 -5.50 -1.20 -23.35
C LEU A 158 -4.31 -2.16 -23.38
N VAL A 159 -3.19 -1.66 -22.91
CA VAL A 159 -1.96 -2.41 -22.74
C VAL A 159 -1.80 -2.79 -21.28
N GLU A 160 -1.47 -4.04 -21.01
CA GLU A 160 -1.10 -4.48 -19.67
C GLU A 160 0.30 -4.00 -19.32
N VAL A 161 0.42 -3.25 -18.25
CA VAL A 161 1.68 -2.83 -17.64
C VAL A 161 1.78 -3.48 -16.28
N THR A 162 2.78 -4.33 -16.11
CA THR A 162 3.06 -5.02 -14.84
C THR A 162 4.35 -4.47 -14.25
N ASN A 163 4.24 -3.77 -13.13
CA ASN A 163 5.40 -3.34 -12.34
C ASN A 163 5.71 -4.41 -11.30
N VAL A 164 6.92 -4.92 -11.31
CA VAL A 164 7.39 -5.97 -10.41
C VAL A 164 8.49 -5.40 -9.53
N TYR A 165 8.41 -5.70 -8.25
CA TYR A 165 9.40 -5.33 -7.24
C TYR A 165 9.87 -6.60 -6.56
N TRP A 166 11.19 -6.79 -6.44
CA TRP A 166 11.74 -7.97 -5.79
C TRP A 166 13.01 -7.65 -5.03
N LYS A 167 13.29 -8.45 -3.99
CA LYS A 167 14.54 -8.37 -3.25
C LYS A 167 15.64 -9.12 -4.00
N SER A 168 16.77 -8.47 -4.17
CA SER A 168 18.00 -9.01 -4.74
C SER A 168 19.14 -8.82 -3.76
N ARG A 169 20.32 -9.31 -4.09
CA ARG A 169 21.53 -9.18 -3.25
C ARG A 169 22.57 -8.37 -3.98
N LYS A 170 23.09 -7.36 -3.28
CA LYS A 170 24.23 -6.56 -3.71
C LYS A 170 25.44 -6.88 -2.84
N ARG A 171 26.60 -6.94 -3.42
CA ARG A 171 27.84 -7.12 -2.70
C ARG A 171 28.48 -5.76 -2.46
N ILE A 172 28.67 -5.40 -1.20
CA ILE A 172 29.28 -4.15 -0.77
C ILE A 172 30.57 -4.46 -0.06
N GLY A 173 31.62 -3.72 -0.35
CA GLY A 173 32.93 -3.81 0.33
C GLY A 173 33.09 -2.67 1.32
N PHE A 174 33.56 -2.98 2.51
CA PHE A 174 34.01 -1.98 3.48
C PHE A 174 35.53 -1.98 3.48
N LEU A 175 36.11 -0.87 3.02
CA LEU A 175 37.54 -0.65 2.99
C LEU A 175 37.93 0.17 4.22
N SER A 176 38.62 -0.48 5.17
CA SER A 176 39.18 0.20 6.33
C SER A 176 40.65 0.48 6.08
N TYR A 177 41.07 1.73 6.10
CA TYR A 177 42.44 2.17 5.92
C TYR A 177 42.81 3.24 6.96
N MET A 178 44.08 3.34 7.27
CA MET A 178 44.60 4.41 8.12
C MET A 178 44.91 5.62 7.23
N ASP A 179 44.28 6.74 7.53
CA ASP A 179 44.64 8.00 6.88
C ASP A 179 46.02 8.46 7.30
N GLN A 180 46.88 8.79 6.33
CA GLN A 180 48.28 9.17 6.61
C GLN A 180 48.39 10.56 7.25
N ASP A 181 47.40 11.43 7.03
CA ASP A 181 47.44 12.79 7.56
C ASP A 181 46.90 12.89 8.98
N THR A 182 45.85 12.15 9.30
CA THR A 182 45.17 12.21 10.62
C THR A 182 45.54 11.04 11.54
N GLY A 183 46.05 9.93 10.99
CA GLY A 183 46.32 8.69 11.76
C GLY A 183 45.05 7.97 12.21
N ALA A 184 43.88 8.44 11.78
CA ALA A 184 42.59 7.83 12.11
C ALA A 184 42.29 6.67 11.16
N ILE A 185 41.51 5.69 11.62
CA ILE A 185 40.99 4.63 10.78
C ILE A 185 39.72 5.15 10.09
N GLU A 186 39.74 5.25 8.78
CA GLU A 186 38.59 5.60 7.99
C GLU A 186 38.01 4.34 7.35
N GLU A 187 36.68 4.28 7.30
CA GLU A 187 35.93 3.24 6.61
C GLU A 187 35.18 3.84 5.42
N VAL A 188 35.46 3.33 4.24
CA VAL A 188 34.81 3.75 3.00
C VAL A 188 34.07 2.58 2.38
N GLU A 189 32.83 2.83 1.98
CA GLU A 189 32.03 1.88 1.21
C GLU A 189 32.49 1.83 -0.23
N VAL A 190 32.71 0.62 -0.77
CA VAL A 190 33.15 0.39 -2.14
C VAL A 190 32.26 -0.63 -2.84
N ASP A 191 32.04 -0.43 -4.13
CA ASP A 191 31.25 -1.30 -4.97
C ASP A 191 31.99 -2.59 -5.36
N GLU A 192 31.27 -3.57 -5.88
CA GLU A 192 31.80 -4.87 -6.32
C GLU A 192 32.90 -4.76 -7.37
N SER A 193 32.89 -3.72 -8.18
CA SER A 193 33.91 -3.43 -9.20
C SER A 193 35.25 -2.96 -8.63
N PHE A 194 35.29 -2.60 -7.33
CA PHE A 194 36.49 -2.08 -6.69
C PHE A 194 37.57 -3.14 -6.58
N ARG A 195 38.76 -2.78 -7.06
CA ARG A 195 39.98 -3.59 -6.89
C ARG A 195 40.96 -2.81 -6.03
N MET A 196 41.29 -3.37 -4.87
CA MET A 196 42.23 -2.74 -3.96
C MET A 196 43.61 -2.56 -4.60
N PRO A 197 44.13 -1.32 -4.67
CA PRO A 197 45.50 -1.04 -5.15
C PRO A 197 46.56 -1.73 -4.30
N GLN A 198 47.68 -2.09 -4.90
CA GLN A 198 48.77 -2.77 -4.16
C GLN A 198 49.36 -1.89 -3.05
N GLU A 199 49.38 -0.58 -3.23
CA GLU A 199 49.89 0.40 -2.25
C GLU A 199 49.03 0.37 -0.96
N MET A 200 47.72 0.32 -1.09
CA MET A 200 46.82 0.22 0.06
C MET A 200 46.95 -1.12 0.80
N LYS A 201 47.20 -2.22 0.06
CA LYS A 201 47.48 -3.51 0.69
C LYS A 201 48.76 -3.49 1.53
N LEU A 202 49.82 -2.83 1.04
CA LEU A 202 51.08 -2.67 1.77
C LEU A 202 50.94 -1.73 2.95
N ALA A 203 50.02 -0.75 2.88
CA ALA A 203 49.71 0.16 3.98
C ALA A 203 48.79 -0.48 5.05
N GLY A 204 48.42 -1.75 4.90
CA GLY A 204 47.65 -2.48 5.91
C GLY A 204 46.11 -2.28 5.79
N ALA A 205 45.64 -1.75 4.71
CA ALA A 205 44.19 -1.61 4.44
C ALA A 205 43.51 -2.99 4.43
N LYS A 206 42.34 -3.07 5.01
CA LYS A 206 41.50 -4.28 5.05
C LYS A 206 40.26 -4.07 4.26
N LEU A 207 39.89 -5.04 3.42
CA LEU A 207 38.66 -5.03 2.64
C LEU A 207 37.79 -6.20 3.09
N GLN A 208 36.60 -5.88 3.63
CA GLN A 208 35.60 -6.86 4.04
C GLN A 208 34.41 -6.76 3.10
N TRP A 209 34.04 -7.89 2.50
CA TRP A 209 32.89 -7.97 1.64
C TRP A 209 31.66 -8.48 2.40
N LEU A 210 30.53 -7.77 2.25
CA LEU A 210 29.25 -8.17 2.80
C LEU A 210 28.20 -8.26 1.68
N TRP A 211 27.28 -9.21 1.83
CA TRP A 211 26.09 -9.28 0.99
C TRP A 211 24.96 -8.53 1.67
N VAL A 212 24.40 -7.55 0.98
CA VAL A 212 23.32 -6.71 1.45
C VAL A 212 22.13 -6.91 0.53
N ASN A 213 20.93 -6.99 1.10
CA ASN A 213 19.72 -7.05 0.31
C ASN A 213 19.40 -5.67 -0.23
N GLU A 214 18.97 -5.60 -1.48
CA GLU A 214 18.46 -4.40 -2.12
C GLU A 214 17.16 -4.72 -2.86
N VAL A 215 16.31 -3.72 -3.09
CA VAL A 215 15.07 -3.86 -3.85
C VAL A 215 15.31 -3.43 -5.28
N TRP A 216 14.93 -4.29 -6.20
CA TRP A 216 14.93 -4.04 -7.63
C TRP A 216 13.51 -3.80 -8.12
N GLU A 217 13.39 -3.01 -9.17
CA GLU A 217 12.16 -2.81 -9.91
C GLU A 217 12.34 -3.25 -11.36
N GLY A 218 11.23 -3.62 -11.99
CA GLY A 218 11.19 -3.94 -13.41
C GLY A 218 9.77 -3.76 -13.93
N THR A 219 9.66 -3.27 -15.15
CA THR A 219 8.37 -3.08 -15.81
C THR A 219 8.25 -4.00 -17.00
N ARG A 220 7.19 -4.81 -17.03
CA ARG A 220 6.82 -5.63 -18.18
C ARG A 220 5.62 -4.98 -18.87
N ILE A 221 5.75 -4.70 -20.14
CA ILE A 221 4.70 -4.11 -20.96
C ILE A 221 4.18 -5.19 -21.92
N ASP A 222 2.87 -5.39 -21.94
CA ASP A 222 2.14 -6.30 -22.81
C ASP A 222 2.66 -7.75 -22.81
N GLY A 223 3.24 -8.18 -21.68
CA GLY A 223 3.83 -9.50 -21.58
C GLY A 223 5.09 -9.76 -22.41
N ARG A 224 5.57 -8.77 -23.20
CA ARG A 224 6.65 -8.91 -24.18
C ARG A 224 7.87 -8.07 -23.89
N PHE A 225 7.69 -6.81 -23.49
CA PHE A 225 8.80 -5.87 -23.33
C PHE A 225 9.15 -5.74 -21.85
N TYR A 226 10.43 -5.89 -21.55
CA TYR A 226 10.98 -5.72 -20.21
C TYR A 226 11.85 -4.47 -20.19
N ILE A 227 11.49 -3.51 -19.38
CA ILE A 227 12.18 -2.22 -19.27
C ILE A 227 12.42 -1.86 -17.80
N ASN A 228 13.29 -0.87 -17.58
CA ASN A 228 13.59 -0.31 -16.24
C ASN A 228 13.97 -1.35 -15.19
N MET A 229 14.79 -2.34 -15.58
CA MET A 229 15.27 -3.37 -14.66
C MET A 229 16.50 -2.86 -13.90
N ASN A 230 16.27 -2.14 -12.80
CA ASN A 230 17.33 -1.54 -11.96
C ASN A 230 16.96 -1.58 -10.47
N ALA A 231 17.98 -1.33 -9.64
CA ALA A 231 17.75 -1.12 -8.22
C ALA A 231 17.00 0.20 -8.01
N ILE A 232 16.04 0.21 -7.09
CA ILE A 232 15.26 1.41 -6.75
C ILE A 232 16.20 2.44 -6.10
N ALA A 233 16.23 3.66 -6.63
CA ALA A 233 17.14 4.71 -6.17
C ALA A 233 16.89 5.11 -4.70
N ASN A 234 15.63 5.22 -4.27
CA ASN A 234 15.23 5.65 -2.92
C ASN A 234 14.62 4.48 -2.14
N GLN A 235 15.45 3.50 -1.81
CA GLN A 235 15.01 2.31 -1.09
C GLN A 235 14.74 2.62 0.38
N ARG A 236 13.77 1.90 0.96
CA ARG A 236 13.50 1.93 2.39
C ARG A 236 14.45 0.98 3.10
N ILE A 237 15.55 1.52 3.57
CA ILE A 237 16.60 0.77 4.28
C ILE A 237 16.63 1.25 5.74
N SER A 238 16.85 0.32 6.67
CA SER A 238 17.09 0.67 8.07
C SER A 238 18.50 1.23 8.23
N LEU A 239 18.68 2.31 8.98
CA LEU A 239 20.00 2.84 9.29
C LEU A 239 20.85 1.88 10.12
N ASP A 240 20.20 1.08 10.97
CA ASP A 240 20.89 0.12 11.84
C ASP A 240 21.32 -1.16 11.11
N ASN A 241 20.60 -1.50 10.02
CA ASN A 241 20.87 -2.71 9.25
C ASN A 241 20.58 -2.47 7.76
N PRO A 242 21.63 -2.24 6.95
CA PRO A 242 21.50 -1.99 5.51
C PRO A 242 20.82 -3.13 4.74
N SER A 243 20.92 -4.37 5.26
CA SER A 243 20.27 -5.54 4.65
C SER A 243 18.76 -5.60 4.87
N LYS A 244 18.23 -4.79 5.79
CA LYS A 244 16.78 -4.75 6.09
C LYS A 244 16.08 -3.75 5.18
N CYS A 245 15.95 -4.09 3.92
CA CYS A 245 15.17 -3.33 2.94
C CYS A 245 13.70 -3.78 2.92
N LYS A 246 12.81 -2.88 2.50
CA LYS A 246 11.38 -3.14 2.38
C LYS A 246 10.89 -2.81 0.98
N LEU A 247 9.93 -3.61 0.48
CA LEU A 247 9.28 -3.35 -0.80
C LEU A 247 8.52 -2.01 -0.76
N PRO A 248 8.36 -1.31 -1.92
CA PRO A 248 7.64 -0.04 -2.00
C PRO A 248 6.12 -0.20 -1.87
N ILE A 249 5.61 -1.43 -2.06
CA ILE A 249 4.20 -1.77 -1.87
C ILE A 249 3.99 -2.16 -0.43
N ASN A 250 3.12 -1.42 0.26
CA ASN A 250 2.71 -1.77 1.62
C ASN A 250 1.33 -2.39 1.55
N GLY A 251 1.11 -3.43 2.32
CA GLY A 251 -0.19 -4.07 2.34
C GLY A 251 -0.35 -5.03 3.50
N ARG A 252 -1.62 -5.31 3.80
CA ARG A 252 -2.01 -6.28 4.81
C ARG A 252 -3.34 -6.92 4.44
N ARG A 253 -3.49 -8.19 4.80
CA ARG A 253 -4.77 -8.91 4.76
C ARG A 253 -5.43 -8.89 6.15
N TYR A 254 -6.76 -8.95 6.17
CA TYR A 254 -7.52 -9.09 7.40
C TYR A 254 -7.36 -10.49 8.01
N SER A 255 -7.42 -11.51 7.17
CA SER A 255 -7.25 -12.92 7.57
C SER A 255 -5.80 -13.36 7.40
N ASP A 256 -5.36 -14.33 8.20
CA ASP A 256 -4.05 -14.95 8.04
C ASP A 256 -3.89 -15.59 6.66
N VAL A 257 -2.67 -15.65 6.15
CA VAL A 257 -2.36 -16.18 4.81
C VAL A 257 -2.82 -17.63 4.64
N ASN A 258 -2.77 -18.43 5.72
CA ASN A 258 -3.20 -19.83 5.74
C ASN A 258 -4.72 -20.01 5.79
N SER A 259 -5.50 -18.94 5.93
CA SER A 259 -6.96 -18.99 5.94
C SER A 259 -7.54 -18.39 4.66
N ALA A 260 -8.79 -18.78 4.34
CA ALA A 260 -9.52 -18.13 3.26
C ALA A 260 -9.68 -16.64 3.56
N ASN A 261 -9.36 -15.79 2.58
CA ASN A 261 -9.58 -14.35 2.73
C ASN A 261 -11.07 -14.05 2.84
N ILE A 262 -11.49 -13.54 3.99
CA ILE A 262 -12.89 -13.23 4.28
C ILE A 262 -13.00 -11.75 4.60
N SER A 263 -13.78 -11.01 3.81
CA SER A 263 -14.04 -9.60 4.06
C SER A 263 -14.97 -9.39 5.25
N LEU A 264 -14.84 -8.25 5.93
CA LEU A 264 -15.74 -7.86 7.02
C LEU A 264 -17.21 -7.76 6.58
N VAL A 265 -17.44 -7.29 5.36
CA VAL A 265 -18.77 -7.24 4.75
C VAL A 265 -19.34 -8.65 4.60
N LYS A 266 -18.56 -9.61 4.13
CA LYS A 266 -19.00 -11.01 4.00
C LYS A 266 -19.34 -11.63 5.35
N LEU A 267 -18.58 -11.33 6.40
CA LEU A 267 -18.91 -11.74 7.78
C LEU A 267 -20.21 -11.11 8.27
N GLY A 268 -20.53 -9.90 7.85
CA GLY A 268 -21.76 -9.19 8.23
C GLY A 268 -23.05 -9.70 7.56
N ILE A 269 -22.95 -10.36 6.41
CA ILE A 269 -24.13 -10.79 5.62
C ILE A 269 -25.12 -11.64 6.43
N PRO A 270 -24.73 -12.69 7.19
CA PRO A 270 -25.68 -13.50 7.97
C PRO A 270 -26.40 -12.67 9.03
N TYR A 271 -25.72 -11.74 9.67
CA TYR A 271 -26.31 -10.86 10.69
C TYR A 271 -27.30 -9.88 10.05
N GLN A 272 -26.99 -9.34 8.89
CA GLN A 272 -27.89 -8.47 8.14
C GLN A 272 -29.16 -9.19 7.70
N LEU A 273 -29.05 -10.44 7.25
CA LEU A 273 -30.18 -11.27 6.88
C LEU A 273 -31.09 -11.52 8.09
N ASN A 274 -30.52 -11.89 9.23
CA ASN A 274 -31.27 -12.08 10.46
C ASN A 274 -31.97 -10.79 10.91
N TYR A 275 -31.26 -9.65 10.86
CA TYR A 275 -31.85 -8.35 11.18
C TYR A 275 -33.03 -8.03 10.28
N ASN A 276 -32.93 -8.26 8.98
CA ASN A 276 -34.04 -8.03 8.04
C ASN A 276 -35.25 -8.90 8.33
N ILE A 277 -35.03 -10.18 8.71
CA ILE A 277 -36.12 -11.10 9.10
C ILE A 277 -36.81 -10.61 10.40
N TYR A 278 -36.03 -10.23 11.41
CA TYR A 278 -36.58 -9.71 12.66
C TYR A 278 -37.34 -8.41 12.45
N LYS A 279 -36.77 -7.48 11.65
CA LYS A 279 -37.41 -6.21 11.33
C LYS A 279 -38.74 -6.43 10.60
N TYR A 280 -38.78 -7.30 9.60
CA TYR A 280 -40.00 -7.65 8.90
C TYR A 280 -41.08 -8.24 9.82
N ARG A 281 -40.68 -9.18 10.72
CA ARG A 281 -41.61 -9.75 11.69
C ARG A 281 -42.15 -8.71 12.69
N LEU A 282 -41.29 -7.78 13.10
CA LEU A 282 -41.68 -6.68 13.96
C LEU A 282 -42.68 -5.76 13.28
N GLU A 283 -42.44 -5.37 12.05
CA GLU A 283 -43.35 -4.54 11.25
C GLU A 283 -44.68 -5.22 11.04
N LEU A 284 -44.71 -6.54 10.79
CA LEU A 284 -45.93 -7.31 10.70
C LEU A 284 -46.66 -7.35 12.05
N ALA A 285 -45.97 -7.53 13.16
CA ALA A 285 -46.56 -7.54 14.48
C ALA A 285 -47.19 -6.17 14.80
N ILE A 286 -46.48 -5.08 14.52
CA ILE A 286 -46.99 -3.71 14.69
C ILE A 286 -48.21 -3.46 13.78
N ALA A 287 -48.15 -3.87 12.49
CA ALA A 287 -49.29 -3.73 11.58
C ALA A 287 -50.51 -4.51 12.01
N ARG A 288 -50.31 -5.68 12.69
CA ARG A 288 -51.39 -6.51 13.23
C ARG A 288 -51.87 -6.06 14.59
N SER A 289 -51.06 -5.35 15.36
CA SER A 289 -51.42 -4.81 16.69
C SER A 289 -52.25 -3.53 16.58
N LYS A 290 -53.15 -3.46 15.60
CA LYS A 290 -54.16 -2.43 15.59
C LYS A 290 -55.08 -2.69 16.80
N ASP A 291 -55.04 -1.79 17.77
CA ASP A 291 -55.99 -1.78 18.89
C ASP A 291 -57.39 -1.42 18.37
N ILE A 292 -57.96 -2.32 17.57
CA ILE A 292 -59.38 -2.22 17.18
C ILE A 292 -60.15 -3.07 18.15
N ILE A 293 -60.74 -2.43 19.12
CA ILE A 293 -61.80 -3.06 19.91
C ILE A 293 -63.04 -3.09 19.03
N ALA A 294 -63.22 -4.19 18.31
CA ALA A 294 -64.43 -4.38 17.53
C ALA A 294 -65.42 -5.18 18.34
N GLN A 295 -66.57 -4.58 18.64
CA GLN A 295 -67.69 -5.27 19.28
C GLN A 295 -68.59 -5.84 18.18
N PHE A 296 -68.69 -7.17 18.08
CA PHE A 296 -69.50 -7.88 17.12
C PHE A 296 -70.66 -8.60 17.80
N ASP A 297 -71.83 -8.56 17.21
CA ASP A 297 -72.93 -9.46 17.59
C ASP A 297 -72.68 -10.84 16.96
N ILE A 298 -72.50 -11.84 17.81
CA ILE A 298 -72.21 -13.23 17.44
C ILE A 298 -73.31 -13.79 16.52
N ASN A 299 -74.56 -13.29 16.62
CA ASN A 299 -75.67 -13.73 15.77
C ASN A 299 -75.53 -13.24 14.31
N MET A 300 -74.73 -12.22 14.04
CA MET A 300 -74.51 -11.72 12.70
C MET A 300 -73.39 -12.45 11.95
N ILE A 301 -72.63 -13.33 12.63
CA ILE A 301 -71.62 -14.13 11.98
C ILE A 301 -72.29 -15.23 11.16
N PRO A 302 -72.01 -15.37 9.85
CA PRO A 302 -72.58 -16.41 9.01
C PRO A 302 -72.31 -17.81 9.62
N LYS A 303 -73.35 -18.61 9.81
CA LYS A 303 -73.26 -19.97 10.44
C LYS A 303 -72.30 -20.94 9.75
N LYS A 304 -71.83 -20.61 8.54
CA LYS A 304 -70.83 -21.39 7.79
C LYS A 304 -69.39 -20.96 8.01
N TRP A 305 -69.16 -19.90 8.81
CA TRP A 305 -67.83 -19.41 9.10
C TRP A 305 -67.33 -19.91 10.44
N ASP A 306 -66.14 -20.41 10.47
CA ASP A 306 -65.46 -20.71 11.70
C ASP A 306 -64.86 -19.40 12.29
N MET A 307 -64.68 -19.34 13.62
CA MET A 307 -64.16 -18.17 14.31
C MET A 307 -62.81 -17.77 13.77
N ASP A 308 -61.91 -18.72 13.42
CA ASP A 308 -60.60 -18.46 12.84
C ASP A 308 -60.72 -17.77 11.48
N LYS A 309 -61.66 -18.17 10.65
CA LYS A 309 -61.95 -17.55 9.37
C LYS A 309 -62.50 -16.13 9.51
N PHE A 310 -63.37 -15.91 10.51
CA PHE A 310 -63.90 -14.60 10.81
C PHE A 310 -62.78 -13.65 11.27
N MET A 311 -61.93 -14.09 12.22
CA MET A 311 -60.81 -13.33 12.70
C MET A 311 -59.80 -12.99 11.55
N TYR A 312 -59.52 -13.93 10.65
CA TYR A 312 -58.70 -13.68 9.48
C TYR A 312 -59.21 -12.52 8.63
N TYR A 313 -60.51 -12.45 8.37
CA TYR A 313 -61.09 -11.35 7.57
C TYR A 313 -61.09 -10.02 8.36
N VAL A 314 -61.35 -10.04 9.63
CA VAL A 314 -61.30 -8.83 10.49
C VAL A 314 -59.87 -8.27 10.53
N GLU A 315 -58.86 -9.13 10.64
CA GLU A 315 -57.45 -8.72 10.62
C GLU A 315 -57.02 -8.24 9.25
N GLY A 316 -57.55 -8.80 8.16
CA GLY A 316 -57.16 -8.49 6.79
C GLY A 316 -57.85 -7.26 6.18
N THR A 317 -59.03 -6.90 6.65
CA THR A 317 -59.87 -5.82 6.12
C THR A 317 -59.99 -4.58 6.99
N GLY A 318 -59.39 -4.64 8.21
CA GLY A 318 -59.43 -3.56 9.20
C GLY A 318 -58.46 -2.41 8.97
#